data_1eb09808b426d0189aaeaeb842a4456a
#
_entry.id   1eb09808b426d0189aaeaeb842a4456a
#
_cell.length_a   1.000
_cell.length_b   1.000
_cell.length_c   1.000
_cell.angle_alpha   90.00
_cell.angle_beta   90.00
_cell.angle_gamma   90.00
#
_symmetry.space_group_name_H-M   'P 1'
#
loop_
_entity.id
_entity.type
_entity.pdbx_description
1 polymer ?
#
loop_
_entity_poly.entity_id
_entity_poly.type
_entity_poly.pdbx_seq_one_letter_code
_entity_poly.pdbx_strand_id
1 'polypeptide(L)'
;MIDKSERERIIALINREVVPAIGCTEPIAVALCVAKAAETLNQRPQKIQVLLSANILKNAMGVGIPGTDMIGLPIAVALGALIGKSEYQLEVLKDSTPEAVEAGKKMIEAQAIQISLKENIEEKLYIEVTCMAGEEKATAIISGGHTNFVYLSENDSVLMDKRSGTSGETEEESVELNLKKVYDFATTSPIEELQFILEARRLNKQAAERSFKRNYGHELGKTLCSSDSERLIMGSNTFTHILSYTSAACDARMAGAMIPVMSNSGSGNQGIAATLPVVVYAEDNHKSEEELTRALILSHLTAIYIKQSLGRLSALCGCVVAATGSSCGITYLMGGNYQQVSFAVQNMIANLTGMICDGAKPSCALKLTSGVSTAVLSAILAMENKCVTSVEGIIEDNVDLSIRNLTKIGSQGMNETDKLVLDIMTHKHCD
;
A
#
# COMPACT_ATOMS: atom_id res chain seq x y z
N MET A 1 1.39 -31.20 -7.61
CA MET A 1 0.67 -30.66 -6.44
C MET A 1 1.71 -30.09 -5.48
N ILE A 2 1.47 -28.91 -4.95
CA ILE A 2 2.33 -28.29 -3.93
C ILE A 2 2.19 -29.11 -2.63
N ASP A 3 3.29 -29.50 -2.01
CA ASP A 3 3.25 -30.30 -0.78
C ASP A 3 2.72 -29.48 0.41
N LYS A 4 2.40 -30.13 1.52
CA LYS A 4 1.78 -29.49 2.67
C LYS A 4 2.71 -28.44 3.31
N SER A 5 4.00 -28.73 3.45
CA SER A 5 4.98 -27.83 4.08
C SER A 5 5.14 -26.55 3.25
N GLU A 6 5.20 -26.67 1.92
CA GLU A 6 5.29 -25.52 1.03
C GLU A 6 3.99 -24.67 1.05
N ARG A 7 2.81 -25.32 1.13
CA ARG A 7 1.54 -24.59 1.30
C ARG A 7 1.51 -23.80 2.60
N GLU A 8 1.93 -24.40 3.73
CA GLU A 8 1.99 -23.72 5.02
C GLU A 8 2.91 -22.50 4.98
N ARG A 9 4.06 -22.57 4.30
CA ARG A 9 4.97 -21.43 4.09
C ARG A 9 4.35 -20.34 3.22
N ILE A 10 3.62 -20.70 2.15
CA ILE A 10 2.92 -19.73 1.30
C ILE A 10 1.79 -19.05 2.10
N ILE A 11 1.04 -19.79 2.89
CA ILE A 11 -0.02 -19.25 3.76
C ILE A 11 0.59 -18.27 4.79
N ALA A 12 1.69 -18.64 5.42
CA ALA A 12 2.41 -17.76 6.35
C ALA A 12 2.86 -16.46 5.65
N LEU A 13 3.38 -16.55 4.44
CA LEU A 13 3.74 -15.39 3.62
C LEU A 13 2.52 -14.51 3.33
N ILE A 14 1.39 -15.08 2.90
CA ILE A 14 0.18 -14.30 2.64
C ILE A 14 -0.30 -13.61 3.92
N ASN A 15 -0.39 -14.32 5.04
CA ASN A 15 -0.82 -13.76 6.32
C ASN A 15 0.10 -12.64 6.84
N ARG A 16 1.38 -12.66 6.50
CA ARG A 16 2.32 -11.59 6.82
C ARG A 16 2.14 -10.35 5.94
N GLU A 17 1.89 -10.55 4.66
CA GLU A 17 1.83 -9.46 3.66
C GLU A 17 0.42 -8.90 3.46
N VAL A 18 -0.64 -9.64 3.83
CA VAL A 18 -2.05 -9.25 3.70
C VAL A 18 -2.63 -9.05 5.08
N VAL A 19 -2.55 -7.81 5.58
CA VAL A 19 -2.94 -7.46 6.95
C VAL A 19 -3.83 -6.22 6.98
N PRO A 20 -4.75 -6.12 7.96
CA PRO A 20 -5.55 -4.91 8.15
C PRO A 20 -4.66 -3.68 8.43
N ALA A 21 -5.05 -2.53 7.89
CA ALA A 21 -4.37 -1.25 8.12
C ALA A 21 -5.38 -0.09 8.15
N ILE A 22 -5.16 0.88 9.04
CA ILE A 22 -5.92 2.13 9.12
C ILE A 22 -5.03 3.28 8.67
N GLY A 23 -5.47 4.05 7.66
CA GLY A 23 -4.69 5.15 7.11
C GLY A 23 -3.49 4.70 6.28
N CYS A 24 -2.57 5.63 6.01
CA CYS A 24 -1.34 5.36 5.28
C CYS A 24 -0.23 4.94 6.23
N THR A 25 0.54 3.93 5.85
CA THR A 25 1.54 3.29 6.72
C THR A 25 2.69 4.23 7.06
N GLU A 26 3.13 5.08 6.10
CA GLU A 26 4.29 5.93 6.26
C GLU A 26 4.09 7.03 7.33
N PRO A 27 3.02 7.86 7.31
CA PRO A 27 2.81 8.84 8.39
C PRO A 27 2.52 8.18 9.74
N ILE A 28 1.91 6.99 9.75
CA ILE A 28 1.68 6.23 10.99
C ILE A 28 3.00 5.69 11.54
N ALA A 29 3.93 5.23 10.72
CA ALA A 29 5.27 4.83 11.16
C ALA A 29 6.08 6.03 11.71
N VAL A 30 5.91 7.23 11.12
CA VAL A 30 6.49 8.45 11.68
C VAL A 30 5.88 8.76 13.05
N ALA A 31 4.55 8.72 13.19
CA ALA A 31 3.87 8.91 14.48
C ALA A 31 4.31 7.87 15.53
N LEU A 32 4.51 6.61 15.11
CA LEU A 32 5.04 5.54 15.97
C LEU A 32 6.45 5.84 16.47
N CYS A 33 7.33 6.33 15.59
CA CYS A 33 8.67 6.71 15.96
C CYS A 33 8.67 7.90 16.94
N VAL A 34 7.78 8.88 16.71
CA VAL A 34 7.58 10.01 17.62
C VAL A 34 7.07 9.55 18.99
N ALA A 35 6.05 8.67 19.01
CA ALA A 35 5.50 8.12 20.25
C ALA A 35 6.60 7.45 21.07
N LYS A 36 7.45 6.62 20.43
CA LYS A 36 8.58 5.96 21.10
C LYS A 36 9.59 6.94 21.67
N ALA A 37 9.97 7.96 20.91
CA ALA A 37 10.88 9.00 21.39
C ALA A 37 10.26 9.81 22.55
N ALA A 38 8.97 10.16 22.48
CA ALA A 38 8.25 10.88 23.53
C ALA A 38 8.10 10.06 24.82
N GLU A 39 7.77 8.76 24.70
CA GLU A 39 7.74 7.82 25.83
C GLU A 39 9.12 7.72 26.51
N THR A 40 10.20 7.66 25.73
CA THR A 40 11.57 7.56 26.25
C THR A 40 11.97 8.85 26.95
N LEU A 41 11.59 10.03 26.42
CA LEU A 41 11.82 11.34 27.06
C LEU A 41 11.06 11.47 28.40
N ASN A 42 10.01 10.70 28.61
CA ASN A 42 9.16 10.63 29.80
C ASN A 42 8.57 12.01 30.24
N GLN A 43 8.45 12.93 29.29
CA GLN A 43 7.80 14.23 29.48
C GLN A 43 7.30 14.78 28.14
N ARG A 44 6.44 15.81 28.19
CA ARG A 44 5.87 16.41 27.00
C ARG A 44 6.95 17.13 26.18
N PRO A 45 7.21 16.75 24.91
CA PRO A 45 8.19 17.44 24.08
C PRO A 45 7.81 18.90 23.83
N GLN A 46 8.80 19.79 23.93
CA GLN A 46 8.69 21.21 23.55
C GLN A 46 9.11 21.42 22.09
N LYS A 47 10.03 20.60 21.58
CA LYS A 47 10.47 20.58 20.18
C LYS A 47 10.61 19.15 19.71
N ILE A 48 10.26 18.91 18.43
CA ILE A 48 10.39 17.63 17.77
C ILE A 48 11.11 17.85 16.46
N GLN A 49 12.22 17.16 16.27
CA GLN A 49 12.93 17.09 15.01
C GLN A 49 12.71 15.72 14.36
N VAL A 50 12.33 15.72 13.08
CA VAL A 50 12.06 14.52 12.30
C VAL A 50 12.90 14.54 11.04
N LEU A 51 13.73 13.52 10.86
CA LEU A 51 14.56 13.32 9.68
C LEU A 51 14.09 12.06 8.94
N LEU A 52 13.78 12.19 7.67
CA LEU A 52 13.13 11.15 6.88
C LEU A 52 13.91 10.84 5.61
N SER A 53 13.88 9.57 5.19
CA SER A 53 14.28 9.22 3.82
C SER A 53 13.31 9.83 2.81
N ALA A 54 13.79 10.00 1.57
CA ALA A 54 13.04 10.57 0.48
C ALA A 54 11.68 9.87 0.25
N ASN A 55 11.66 8.55 0.30
CA ASN A 55 10.44 7.77 0.07
C ASN A 55 9.41 7.93 1.20
N ILE A 56 9.83 7.96 2.46
CA ILE A 56 8.93 8.21 3.59
C ILE A 56 8.34 9.61 3.49
N LEU A 57 9.17 10.64 3.28
CA LEU A 57 8.69 12.01 3.13
C LEU A 57 7.69 12.14 1.98
N LYS A 58 8.04 11.64 0.79
CA LYS A 58 7.18 11.65 -0.40
C LYS A 58 5.80 11.01 -0.13
N ASN A 59 5.76 9.85 0.53
CA ASN A 59 4.52 9.10 0.74
C ASN A 59 3.68 9.60 1.91
N ALA A 60 4.26 10.37 2.83
CA ALA A 60 3.57 10.83 4.03
C ALA A 60 3.06 12.28 3.96
N MET A 61 3.61 13.11 3.07
CA MET A 61 3.34 14.56 3.07
C MET A 61 1.96 14.96 2.51
N GLY A 62 1.32 14.12 1.70
CA GLY A 62 0.09 14.47 0.97
C GLY A 62 -1.16 13.68 1.34
N VAL A 63 -1.12 12.84 2.37
CA VAL A 63 -2.21 11.92 2.71
C VAL A 63 -2.95 12.38 3.98
N GLY A 64 -4.27 12.10 4.03
CA GLY A 64 -5.12 12.35 5.19
C GLY A 64 -4.70 11.50 6.40
N ILE A 65 -4.62 12.13 7.57
CA ILE A 65 -4.31 11.44 8.83
C ILE A 65 -5.60 11.00 9.51
N PRO A 66 -5.71 9.72 9.88
CA PRO A 66 -6.94 9.15 10.40
C PRO A 66 -7.50 9.92 11.60
N GLY A 67 -8.81 10.27 11.52
CA GLY A 67 -9.54 10.93 12.60
C GLY A 67 -9.23 12.40 12.82
N THR A 68 -8.50 13.07 11.92
CA THR A 68 -8.06 14.46 12.11
C THR A 68 -8.69 15.46 11.15
N ASP A 69 -9.24 15.00 10.03
CA ASP A 69 -9.62 15.82 8.86
C ASP A 69 -8.47 16.71 8.35
N MET A 70 -7.22 16.34 8.67
CA MET A 70 -6.02 17.05 8.26
C MET A 70 -5.13 16.16 7.39
N ILE A 71 -4.28 16.82 6.61
CA ILE A 71 -3.35 16.17 5.67
C ILE A 71 -1.90 16.37 6.15
N GLY A 72 -1.09 15.33 5.97
CA GLY A 72 0.36 15.39 6.05
C GLY A 72 0.96 15.15 7.42
N LEU A 73 2.28 15.19 7.45
CA LEU A 73 3.11 14.78 8.60
C LEU A 73 2.94 15.64 9.86
N PRO A 74 2.78 16.97 9.81
CA PRO A 74 2.80 17.78 11.03
C PRO A 74 1.78 17.29 12.07
N ILE A 75 0.54 16.99 11.67
CA ILE A 75 -0.48 16.52 12.63
C ILE A 75 -0.20 15.08 13.09
N ALA A 76 0.35 14.21 12.25
CA ALA A 76 0.74 12.86 12.63
C ALA A 76 1.86 12.88 13.70
N VAL A 77 2.86 13.76 13.53
CA VAL A 77 3.94 14.00 14.50
C VAL A 77 3.38 14.53 15.82
N ALA A 78 2.53 15.57 15.75
CA ALA A 78 1.92 16.15 16.95
C ALA A 78 1.13 15.11 17.76
N LEU A 79 0.28 14.32 17.09
CA LEU A 79 -0.52 13.29 17.75
C LEU A 79 0.35 12.14 18.29
N GLY A 80 1.38 11.73 17.56
CA GLY A 80 2.37 10.76 18.05
C GLY A 80 2.97 11.18 19.38
N ALA A 81 3.30 12.46 19.53
CA ALA A 81 3.87 13.02 20.77
C ALA A 81 2.85 13.21 21.90
N LEU A 82 1.59 13.49 21.57
CA LEU A 82 0.56 13.86 22.56
C LEU A 82 -0.19 12.65 23.13
N ILE A 83 -0.49 11.67 22.27
CA ILE A 83 -1.38 10.54 22.61
C ILE A 83 -0.85 9.20 22.11
N GLY A 84 0.22 9.20 21.30
CA GLY A 84 0.75 7.97 20.72
C GLY A 84 1.25 6.99 21.78
N LYS A 85 0.91 5.71 21.62
CA LYS A 85 1.43 4.60 22.41
C LYS A 85 2.16 3.64 21.50
N SER A 86 3.48 3.53 21.69
CA SER A 86 4.31 2.73 20.77
C SER A 86 3.95 1.23 20.77
N GLU A 87 3.34 0.73 21.84
CA GLU A 87 2.82 -0.64 21.95
C GLU A 87 1.71 -0.96 20.91
N TYR A 88 1.00 0.06 20.42
CA TYR A 88 -0.04 -0.11 19.41
C TYR A 88 0.49 -0.26 17.99
N GLN A 89 1.79 -0.17 17.80
CA GLN A 89 2.43 -0.33 16.50
C GLN A 89 1.76 0.57 15.43
N LEU A 90 1.32 0.03 14.31
CA LEU A 90 0.66 0.80 13.23
C LEU A 90 -0.78 1.26 13.56
N GLU A 91 -1.25 1.04 14.78
CA GLU A 91 -2.49 1.63 15.31
C GLU A 91 -2.20 2.75 16.33
N VAL A 92 -0.99 3.30 16.36
CA VAL A 92 -0.49 4.27 17.34
C VAL A 92 -1.40 5.48 17.58
N LEU A 93 -2.21 5.87 16.61
CA LEU A 93 -3.14 6.99 16.68
C LEU A 93 -4.61 6.57 16.91
N LYS A 94 -4.90 5.31 17.27
CA LYS A 94 -6.29 4.83 17.43
C LYS A 94 -7.08 5.55 18.53
N ASP A 95 -6.40 6.09 19.52
CA ASP A 95 -6.99 6.84 20.63
C ASP A 95 -7.16 8.35 20.34
N SER A 96 -7.08 8.77 19.06
CA SER A 96 -7.26 10.17 18.67
C SER A 96 -8.63 10.71 19.04
N THR A 97 -8.64 11.89 19.69
CA THR A 97 -9.84 12.62 20.05
C THR A 97 -9.82 14.03 19.44
N PRO A 98 -10.98 14.71 19.34
CA PRO A 98 -11.02 16.10 18.87
C PRO A 98 -10.13 17.03 19.70
N GLU A 99 -10.05 16.83 21.03
CA GLU A 99 -9.21 17.62 21.93
C GLU A 99 -7.72 17.40 21.65
N ALA A 100 -7.31 16.16 21.36
CA ALA A 100 -5.93 15.86 20.99
C ALA A 100 -5.57 16.50 19.63
N VAL A 101 -6.49 16.51 18.67
CA VAL A 101 -6.32 17.15 17.37
C VAL A 101 -6.13 18.67 17.54
N GLU A 102 -6.96 19.32 18.37
CA GLU A 102 -6.82 20.77 18.68
C GLU A 102 -5.51 21.07 19.41
N ALA A 103 -5.08 20.21 20.32
CA ALA A 103 -3.76 20.35 20.96
C ALA A 103 -2.62 20.19 19.94
N GLY A 104 -2.77 19.28 18.99
CA GLY A 104 -1.83 19.06 17.88
C GLY A 104 -1.71 20.29 16.97
N LYS A 105 -2.84 20.92 16.62
CA LYS A 105 -2.85 22.16 15.83
C LYS A 105 -2.05 23.28 16.54
N LYS A 106 -2.27 23.47 17.84
CA LYS A 106 -1.49 24.45 18.63
C LYS A 106 0.01 24.17 18.62
N MET A 107 0.40 22.91 18.65
CA MET A 107 1.81 22.52 18.57
C MET A 107 2.43 22.83 17.19
N ILE A 108 1.64 22.68 16.12
CA ILE A 108 2.04 23.06 14.75
C ILE A 108 2.17 24.58 14.64
N GLU A 109 1.18 25.35 15.12
CA GLU A 109 1.17 26.82 15.13
C GLU A 109 2.35 27.39 15.92
N ALA A 110 2.75 26.74 17.02
CA ALA A 110 3.91 27.11 17.82
C ALA A 110 5.24 26.76 17.14
N GLN A 111 5.23 26.21 15.94
CA GLN A 111 6.45 25.78 15.21
C GLN A 111 7.34 24.82 16.02
N ALA A 112 6.74 23.99 16.85
CA ALA A 112 7.43 23.02 17.68
C ALA A 112 7.95 21.80 16.89
N ILE A 113 7.52 21.63 15.63
CA ILE A 113 7.81 20.46 14.79
C ILE A 113 8.65 20.90 13.58
N GLN A 114 9.81 20.28 13.42
CA GLN A 114 10.68 20.44 12.27
C GLN A 114 10.81 19.11 11.53
N ILE A 115 10.45 19.09 10.25
CA ILE A 115 10.54 17.90 9.39
C ILE A 115 11.50 18.20 8.24
N SER A 116 12.48 17.34 8.04
CA SER A 116 13.51 17.53 7.02
C SER A 116 13.89 16.20 6.36
N LEU A 117 14.47 16.30 5.17
CA LEU A 117 15.08 15.18 4.50
C LEU A 117 16.38 14.77 5.21
N LYS A 118 16.59 13.47 5.39
CA LYS A 118 17.89 12.93 5.83
C LYS A 118 18.78 12.78 4.61
N GLU A 119 19.85 13.55 4.56
CA GLU A 119 20.83 13.49 3.46
C GLU A 119 21.73 12.26 3.59
N ASN A 120 22.29 11.83 2.46
CA ASN A 120 23.29 10.77 2.36
C ASN A 120 22.89 9.44 3.00
N ILE A 121 21.59 9.04 2.81
CA ILE A 121 21.09 7.76 3.26
C ILE A 121 20.67 6.89 2.07
N GLU A 122 21.05 5.62 2.10
CA GLU A 122 20.70 4.62 1.06
C GLU A 122 19.36 3.93 1.36
N GLU A 123 18.99 3.84 2.65
CA GLU A 123 17.76 3.19 3.07
C GLU A 123 16.52 3.93 2.59
N LYS A 124 15.70 3.22 1.80
CA LYS A 124 14.42 3.75 1.29
C LYS A 124 13.39 3.97 2.40
N LEU A 125 13.49 3.24 3.50
CA LEU A 125 12.65 3.38 4.68
C LEU A 125 13.51 3.74 5.88
N TYR A 126 13.56 5.04 6.21
CA TYR A 126 14.27 5.57 7.37
C TYR A 126 13.50 6.73 8.01
N ILE A 127 13.35 6.65 9.31
CA ILE A 127 12.67 7.62 10.15
C ILE A 127 13.52 7.82 11.39
N GLU A 128 14.00 9.05 11.63
CA GLU A 128 14.73 9.44 12.84
C GLU A 128 13.96 10.57 13.52
N VAL A 129 13.67 10.41 14.79
CA VAL A 129 12.94 11.39 15.58
C VAL A 129 13.72 11.73 16.83
N THR A 130 13.91 13.01 17.08
CA THR A 130 14.44 13.53 18.34
C THR A 130 13.38 14.41 19.00
N CYS A 131 12.91 14.01 20.16
CA CYS A 131 12.05 14.78 21.07
C CYS A 131 12.90 15.51 22.10
N MET A 132 12.61 16.78 22.35
CA MET A 132 13.40 17.66 23.26
C MET A 132 12.49 18.41 24.23
N ALA A 133 12.91 18.49 25.50
CA ALA A 133 12.29 19.30 26.54
C ALA A 133 13.34 19.90 27.45
N GLY A 134 13.58 21.22 27.32
CA GLY A 134 14.71 21.89 27.96
C GLY A 134 16.04 21.35 27.42
N GLU A 135 16.89 20.85 28.34
CA GLU A 135 18.18 20.22 27.99
C GLU A 135 18.06 18.70 27.71
N GLU A 136 16.92 18.08 28.04
CA GLU A 136 16.73 16.67 27.87
C GLU A 136 16.25 16.33 26.46
N LYS A 137 16.73 15.22 25.94
CA LYS A 137 16.39 14.72 24.60
C LYS A 137 16.27 13.20 24.57
N ALA A 138 15.39 12.70 23.71
CA ALA A 138 15.33 11.28 23.38
C ALA A 138 15.24 11.10 21.87
N THR A 139 15.98 10.12 21.36
CA THR A 139 16.01 9.82 19.93
C THR A 139 15.59 8.38 19.67
N ALA A 140 14.69 8.18 18.72
CA ALA A 140 14.30 6.89 18.20
C ALA A 140 14.52 6.82 16.68
N ILE A 141 14.93 5.64 16.17
CA ILE A 141 15.10 5.42 14.73
C ILE A 141 14.38 4.13 14.33
N ILE A 142 13.56 4.24 13.27
CA ILE A 142 12.97 3.12 12.53
C ILE A 142 13.69 3.01 11.18
N SER A 143 14.14 1.80 10.79
CA SER A 143 14.79 1.56 9.51
C SER A 143 14.49 0.16 8.96
N GLY A 144 14.42 0.02 7.62
CA GLY A 144 14.18 -1.24 6.91
C GLY A 144 12.75 -1.77 6.95
N GLY A 145 11.96 -1.44 7.96
CA GLY A 145 10.55 -1.83 8.11
C GLY A 145 9.79 -0.79 8.94
N HIS A 146 8.47 -0.64 8.70
CA HIS A 146 7.65 0.43 9.31
C HIS A 146 7.55 0.38 10.84
N THR A 147 7.88 -0.75 11.46
CA THR A 147 7.85 -0.97 12.92
C THR A 147 9.18 -1.42 13.50
N ASN A 148 10.23 -1.47 12.66
CA ASN A 148 11.54 -1.97 13.07
C ASN A 148 12.39 -0.87 13.71
N PHE A 149 12.36 -0.80 15.03
CA PHE A 149 13.23 0.10 15.78
C PHE A 149 14.67 -0.42 15.78
N VAL A 150 15.59 0.40 15.28
CA VAL A 150 17.03 0.08 15.18
C VAL A 150 17.89 0.89 16.15
N TYR A 151 17.37 1.99 16.70
CA TYR A 151 18.09 2.83 17.65
C TYR A 151 17.15 3.49 18.64
N LEU A 152 17.58 3.60 19.89
CA LEU A 152 16.91 4.35 20.94
C LEU A 152 17.96 4.94 21.90
N SER A 153 17.87 6.23 22.21
CA SER A 153 18.70 6.86 23.23
C SER A 153 17.93 7.88 24.06
N GLU A 154 18.39 8.09 25.28
CA GLU A 154 17.95 9.14 26.19
C GLU A 154 19.18 9.94 26.62
N ASN A 155 19.20 11.21 26.34
CA ASN A 155 20.34 12.10 26.53
C ASN A 155 21.61 11.52 25.88
N ASP A 156 22.63 11.21 26.68
CA ASP A 156 23.89 10.61 26.23
C ASP A 156 23.93 9.07 26.39
N SER A 157 22.85 8.48 26.91
CA SER A 157 22.74 7.03 27.13
C SER A 157 22.06 6.34 25.94
N VAL A 158 22.76 5.39 25.32
CA VAL A 158 22.21 4.54 24.28
C VAL A 158 21.48 3.36 24.93
N LEU A 159 20.16 3.27 24.71
CA LEU A 159 19.31 2.21 25.25
C LEU A 159 19.22 1.01 24.28
N MET A 160 19.32 1.27 22.98
CA MET A 160 19.32 0.26 21.92
C MET A 160 20.13 0.77 20.73
N ASP A 161 21.02 -0.07 20.19
CA ASP A 161 21.67 0.17 18.90
C ASP A 161 21.82 -1.12 18.12
N LYS A 162 21.01 -1.23 17.05
CA LYS A 162 21.02 -2.35 16.10
C LYS A 162 21.44 -1.91 14.69
N ARG A 163 21.96 -0.66 14.54
CA ARG A 163 22.32 -0.08 13.24
C ARG A 163 23.50 -0.78 12.58
N SER A 164 24.43 -1.32 13.34
CA SER A 164 25.63 -2.00 12.86
C SER A 164 25.47 -3.52 12.74
N GLY A 165 24.33 -4.08 13.13
CA GLY A 165 24.02 -5.48 12.85
C GLY A 165 23.58 -5.60 11.41
N THR A 166 24.21 -6.47 10.63
CA THR A 166 23.59 -7.06 9.45
C THR A 166 22.12 -7.31 9.80
N SER A 167 21.21 -6.75 9.00
CA SER A 167 19.77 -6.95 9.16
C SER A 167 19.53 -8.41 9.49
N GLY A 168 19.27 -8.67 10.78
CA GLY A 168 18.72 -9.94 11.23
C GLY A 168 17.27 -10.02 10.78
N GLU A 169 17.04 -9.96 9.48
CA GLU A 169 16.02 -10.80 8.91
C GLU A 169 16.53 -12.19 9.29
N THR A 170 15.92 -12.80 10.34
CA THR A 170 15.87 -14.24 10.40
C THR A 170 15.63 -14.64 8.95
N GLU A 171 16.53 -15.44 8.37
CA GLU A 171 16.27 -16.19 7.14
C GLU A 171 15.08 -17.11 7.44
N GLU A 172 13.90 -16.51 7.64
CA GLU A 172 12.66 -17.19 7.37
C GLU A 172 12.76 -17.54 5.90
N GLU A 173 12.90 -18.82 5.62
CA GLU A 173 13.09 -19.38 4.29
C GLU A 173 12.18 -18.65 3.31
N SER A 174 12.77 -17.75 2.52
CA SER A 174 12.02 -16.94 1.57
C SER A 174 11.35 -17.86 0.58
N VAL A 175 10.01 -17.87 0.55
CA VAL A 175 9.28 -18.69 -0.42
C VAL A 175 9.58 -18.13 -1.80
N GLU A 176 10.33 -18.91 -2.60
CA GLU A 176 10.60 -18.53 -3.98
C GLU A 176 9.33 -18.79 -4.82
N LEU A 177 8.73 -17.69 -5.30
CA LEU A 177 7.53 -17.72 -6.14
C LEU A 177 7.88 -17.58 -7.61
N ASN A 178 7.02 -18.14 -8.46
CA ASN A 178 6.84 -17.83 -9.87
C ASN A 178 5.35 -17.88 -10.20
N LEU A 179 4.93 -17.36 -11.34
CA LEU A 179 3.51 -17.26 -11.66
C LEU A 179 2.81 -18.64 -11.73
N LYS A 180 3.52 -19.67 -12.18
CA LYS A 180 2.95 -21.04 -12.24
C LYS A 180 2.66 -21.57 -10.82
N LYS A 181 3.58 -21.40 -9.88
CA LYS A 181 3.41 -21.79 -8.48
C LYS A 181 2.25 -21.02 -7.83
N VAL A 182 2.16 -19.71 -8.09
CA VAL A 182 1.05 -18.86 -7.62
C VAL A 182 -0.29 -19.39 -8.12
N TYR A 183 -0.38 -19.69 -9.42
CA TYR A 183 -1.59 -20.24 -10.03
C TYR A 183 -1.96 -21.61 -9.45
N ASP A 184 -1.00 -22.53 -9.39
CA ASP A 184 -1.23 -23.88 -8.87
C ASP A 184 -1.66 -23.84 -7.40
N PHE A 185 -1.01 -22.99 -6.57
CA PHE A 185 -1.41 -22.82 -5.18
C PHE A 185 -2.87 -22.36 -5.06
N ALA A 186 -3.25 -21.31 -5.79
CA ALA A 186 -4.59 -20.76 -5.73
C ALA A 186 -5.68 -21.75 -6.19
N THR A 187 -5.36 -22.56 -7.22
CA THR A 187 -6.36 -23.41 -7.88
C THR A 187 -6.45 -24.84 -7.35
N THR A 188 -5.39 -25.35 -6.70
CA THR A 188 -5.33 -26.77 -6.28
C THR A 188 -5.21 -26.99 -4.76
N SER A 189 -4.96 -25.93 -3.97
CA SER A 189 -4.93 -26.07 -2.51
C SER A 189 -6.30 -26.36 -1.92
N PRO A 190 -6.40 -27.08 -0.78
CA PRO A 190 -7.65 -27.29 -0.07
C PRO A 190 -8.31 -25.95 0.25
N ILE A 191 -9.60 -25.83 -0.01
CA ILE A 191 -10.33 -24.56 0.13
C ILE A 191 -10.36 -24.08 1.58
N GLU A 192 -10.38 -25.00 2.52
CA GLU A 192 -10.42 -24.73 3.96
C GLU A 192 -9.16 -24.01 4.43
N GLU A 193 -8.03 -24.23 3.77
CA GLU A 193 -6.76 -23.57 4.04
C GLU A 193 -6.73 -22.11 3.53
N LEU A 194 -7.66 -21.72 2.65
CA LEU A 194 -7.65 -20.43 1.92
C LEU A 194 -8.70 -19.44 2.38
N GLN A 195 -9.68 -19.84 3.19
CA GLN A 195 -10.85 -19.00 3.55
C GLN A 195 -10.49 -17.71 4.29
N PHE A 196 -9.33 -17.64 4.94
CA PHE A 196 -8.88 -16.45 5.64
C PHE A 196 -8.81 -15.19 4.74
N ILE A 197 -8.64 -15.37 3.42
CA ILE A 197 -8.54 -14.24 2.48
C ILE A 197 -9.87 -13.49 2.32
N LEU A 198 -11.00 -14.10 2.68
CA LEU A 198 -12.32 -13.47 2.62
C LEU A 198 -12.45 -12.26 3.57
N GLU A 199 -11.58 -12.15 4.56
CA GLU A 199 -11.50 -10.96 5.40
C GLU A 199 -11.11 -9.71 4.58
N ALA A 200 -10.34 -9.87 3.50
CA ALA A 200 -10.03 -8.79 2.57
C ALA A 200 -11.30 -8.27 1.87
N ARG A 201 -12.20 -9.18 1.44
CA ARG A 201 -13.52 -8.80 0.92
C ARG A 201 -14.29 -7.96 1.92
N ARG A 202 -14.39 -8.43 3.17
CA ARG A 202 -15.17 -7.76 4.22
C ARG A 202 -14.69 -6.33 4.47
N LEU A 203 -13.40 -6.16 4.72
CA LEU A 203 -12.81 -4.86 5.07
C LEU A 203 -12.86 -3.87 3.90
N ASN A 204 -12.41 -4.29 2.72
CA ASN A 204 -12.31 -3.39 1.59
C ASN A 204 -13.69 -2.99 1.03
N LYS A 205 -14.66 -3.90 1.06
CA LYS A 205 -16.04 -3.59 0.67
C LYS A 205 -16.69 -2.61 1.65
N GLN A 206 -16.51 -2.80 2.97
CA GLN A 206 -16.99 -1.85 3.98
C GLN A 206 -16.40 -0.44 3.77
N ALA A 207 -15.13 -0.35 3.39
CA ALA A 207 -14.51 0.95 3.11
C ALA A 207 -15.17 1.65 1.91
N ALA A 208 -15.44 0.93 0.82
CA ALA A 208 -16.16 1.46 -0.34
C ALA A 208 -17.58 1.89 0.02
N GLU A 209 -18.35 1.03 0.67
CA GLU A 209 -19.74 1.30 1.08
C GLU A 209 -19.86 2.52 2.01
N ARG A 210 -18.86 2.72 2.88
CA ARG A 210 -18.82 3.90 3.74
C ARG A 210 -18.49 5.16 2.98
N SER A 211 -17.62 5.06 1.96
CA SER A 211 -17.29 6.17 1.07
C SER A 211 -18.51 6.65 0.28
N PHE A 212 -19.38 5.75 -0.15
CA PHE A 212 -20.63 6.15 -0.82
C PHE A 212 -21.59 6.96 0.07
N LYS A 213 -21.48 6.84 1.41
CA LYS A 213 -22.36 7.53 2.36
C LYS A 213 -21.78 8.87 2.86
N ARG A 214 -20.52 9.19 2.55
CA ARG A 214 -19.81 10.40 3.00
C ARG A 214 -18.97 10.98 1.87
N ASN A 215 -18.53 12.22 2.04
CA ASN A 215 -17.67 12.89 1.07
C ASN A 215 -16.21 12.65 1.47
N TYR A 216 -15.45 11.98 0.61
CA TYR A 216 -14.05 11.69 0.81
C TYR A 216 -13.25 11.96 -0.47
N GLY A 217 -12.10 12.60 -0.32
CA GLY A 217 -11.16 12.82 -1.41
C GLY A 217 -11.78 13.56 -2.60
N HIS A 218 -11.67 12.98 -3.77
CA HIS A 218 -12.27 13.53 -5.02
C HIS A 218 -13.67 12.98 -5.30
N GLU A 219 -14.21 12.16 -4.41
CA GLU A 219 -15.52 11.50 -4.57
C GLU A 219 -15.64 10.71 -5.90
N LEU A 220 -14.49 10.21 -6.41
CA LEU A 220 -14.44 9.57 -7.71
C LEU A 220 -15.36 8.35 -7.78
N GLY A 221 -15.39 7.54 -6.71
CA GLY A 221 -16.26 6.37 -6.62
C GLY A 221 -17.75 6.74 -6.77
N LYS A 222 -18.19 7.79 -6.09
CA LYS A 222 -19.56 8.31 -6.21
C LYS A 222 -19.84 8.87 -7.60
N THR A 223 -18.89 9.63 -8.15
CA THR A 223 -19.01 10.22 -9.47
C THR A 223 -19.22 9.16 -10.54
N LEU A 224 -18.47 8.04 -10.45
CA LEU A 224 -18.55 6.95 -11.43
C LEU A 224 -19.90 6.21 -11.41
N CYS A 225 -20.56 6.09 -10.26
CA CYS A 225 -21.91 5.50 -10.16
C CYS A 225 -23.03 6.52 -10.02
N SER A 226 -22.79 7.78 -10.36
CA SER A 226 -23.87 8.77 -10.43
C SER A 226 -24.78 8.52 -11.63
N SER A 227 -26.07 8.84 -11.48
CA SER A 227 -27.07 8.70 -12.56
C SER A 227 -26.68 9.41 -13.86
N ASP A 228 -25.94 10.51 -13.77
CA ASP A 228 -25.48 11.27 -14.94
C ASP A 228 -24.31 10.56 -15.65
N SER A 229 -23.34 10.04 -14.91
CA SER A 229 -22.22 9.26 -15.48
C SER A 229 -22.70 7.95 -16.09
N GLU A 230 -23.63 7.26 -15.43
CA GLU A 230 -24.24 6.03 -15.94
C GLU A 230 -25.03 6.26 -17.22
N ARG A 231 -25.81 7.34 -17.27
CA ARG A 231 -26.66 7.65 -18.44
C ARG A 231 -25.89 8.15 -19.65
N LEU A 232 -24.81 8.90 -19.45
CA LEU A 232 -24.18 9.66 -20.54
C LEU A 232 -23.00 8.92 -21.19
N ILE A 233 -22.22 8.13 -20.42
CA ILE A 233 -20.95 7.63 -20.95
C ILE A 233 -20.69 6.16 -20.62
N MET A 234 -20.89 5.71 -19.37
CA MET A 234 -20.33 4.42 -18.91
C MET A 234 -21.37 3.30 -18.79
N GLY A 235 -22.63 3.63 -18.56
CA GLY A 235 -23.67 2.64 -18.25
C GLY A 235 -23.51 2.02 -16.87
N SER A 236 -24.57 1.37 -16.37
CA SER A 236 -24.52 0.54 -15.15
C SER A 236 -24.17 -0.89 -15.54
N ASN A 237 -22.94 -1.29 -15.28
CA ASN A 237 -22.42 -2.62 -15.62
C ASN A 237 -21.26 -3.00 -14.70
N THR A 238 -20.82 -4.26 -14.75
CA THR A 238 -19.72 -4.78 -13.91
C THR A 238 -18.45 -3.94 -14.02
N PHE A 239 -18.11 -3.43 -15.20
CA PHE A 239 -16.92 -2.60 -15.38
C PHE A 239 -17.02 -1.32 -14.56
N THR A 240 -18.14 -0.59 -14.68
CA THR A 240 -18.39 0.63 -13.90
C THR A 240 -18.42 0.35 -12.39
N HIS A 241 -19.03 -0.75 -11.95
CA HIS A 241 -19.06 -1.14 -10.55
C HIS A 241 -17.63 -1.42 -10.01
N ILE A 242 -16.79 -2.14 -10.77
CA ILE A 242 -15.37 -2.37 -10.40
C ILE A 242 -14.64 -1.04 -10.17
N LEU A 243 -14.76 -0.10 -11.12
CA LEU A 243 -14.10 1.19 -11.02
C LEU A 243 -14.61 1.99 -9.83
N SER A 244 -15.93 2.04 -9.65
CA SER A 244 -16.60 2.80 -8.60
C SER A 244 -16.24 2.30 -7.20
N TYR A 245 -16.38 0.99 -6.93
CA TYR A 245 -16.06 0.43 -5.61
C TYR A 245 -14.57 0.57 -5.26
N THR A 246 -13.69 0.33 -6.23
CA THR A 246 -12.24 0.43 -6.01
C THR A 246 -11.81 1.85 -5.71
N SER A 247 -12.29 2.83 -6.48
CA SER A 247 -11.99 4.25 -6.23
C SER A 247 -12.65 4.77 -4.96
N ALA A 248 -13.87 4.36 -4.62
CA ALA A 248 -14.54 4.75 -3.38
C ALA A 248 -13.77 4.34 -2.13
N ALA A 249 -13.28 3.09 -2.07
CA ALA A 249 -12.44 2.64 -0.95
C ALA A 249 -11.12 3.43 -0.87
N CYS A 250 -10.52 3.76 -2.00
CA CYS A 250 -9.32 4.58 -2.07
C CYS A 250 -9.59 6.04 -1.65
N ASP A 251 -10.69 6.64 -2.10
CA ASP A 251 -11.11 7.98 -1.68
C ASP A 251 -11.20 8.07 -0.16
N ALA A 252 -11.90 7.12 0.49
CA ALA A 252 -12.03 7.08 1.94
C ALA A 252 -10.67 6.96 2.64
N ARG A 253 -9.84 6.00 2.19
CA ARG A 253 -8.53 5.75 2.80
C ARG A 253 -7.59 6.93 2.67
N MET A 254 -7.49 7.53 1.48
CA MET A 254 -6.56 8.63 1.22
C MET A 254 -6.99 9.95 1.87
N ALA A 255 -8.27 10.12 2.14
CA ALA A 255 -8.80 11.24 2.92
C ALA A 255 -8.65 11.07 4.45
N GLY A 256 -8.07 9.96 4.92
CA GLY A 256 -7.87 9.73 6.36
C GLY A 256 -9.12 9.24 7.10
N ALA A 257 -10.02 8.53 6.42
CA ALA A 257 -11.14 7.90 7.10
C ALA A 257 -10.66 6.87 8.14
N MET A 258 -11.25 6.88 9.33
CA MET A 258 -11.02 5.88 10.40
C MET A 258 -11.72 4.56 10.04
N ILE A 259 -11.23 3.91 8.99
CA ILE A 259 -11.79 2.67 8.46
C ILE A 259 -10.63 1.72 8.15
N PRO A 260 -10.63 0.50 8.68
CA PRO A 260 -9.64 -0.49 8.29
C PRO A 260 -9.87 -0.95 6.83
N VAL A 261 -8.78 -1.12 6.11
CA VAL A 261 -8.74 -1.80 4.82
C VAL A 261 -7.76 -2.96 4.91
N MET A 262 -7.99 -4.01 4.16
CA MET A 262 -6.98 -5.04 3.99
C MET A 262 -5.88 -4.51 3.07
N SER A 263 -4.65 -4.53 3.55
CA SER A 263 -3.47 -4.13 2.78
C SER A 263 -2.88 -5.32 2.00
N ASN A 264 -1.90 -5.03 1.16
CA ASN A 264 -1.03 -6.02 0.54
C ASN A 264 0.38 -5.43 0.43
N SER A 265 1.38 -6.17 0.89
CA SER A 265 2.80 -5.80 0.85
C SER A 265 3.05 -4.37 1.40
N GLY A 266 2.42 -4.06 2.54
CA GLY A 266 2.58 -2.78 3.24
C GLY A 266 1.78 -1.61 2.66
N SER A 267 0.88 -1.81 1.69
CA SER A 267 0.05 -0.75 1.11
C SER A 267 -1.43 -1.11 1.10
N GLY A 268 -2.27 -0.28 1.76
CA GLY A 268 -3.72 -0.45 1.73
C GLY A 268 -4.30 -0.25 0.33
N ASN A 269 -3.76 0.67 -0.48
CA ASN A 269 -4.22 0.87 -1.85
C ASN A 269 -3.92 -0.35 -2.73
N GLN A 270 -2.80 -1.05 -2.50
CA GLN A 270 -2.54 -2.32 -3.18
C GLN A 270 -3.54 -3.40 -2.74
N GLY A 271 -3.84 -3.48 -1.45
CA GLY A 271 -4.86 -4.41 -0.97
C GLY A 271 -6.24 -4.14 -1.54
N ILE A 272 -6.66 -2.86 -1.62
CA ILE A 272 -7.90 -2.44 -2.27
C ILE A 272 -7.93 -2.87 -3.75
N ALA A 273 -6.88 -2.58 -4.51
CA ALA A 273 -6.79 -2.89 -5.94
C ALA A 273 -6.68 -4.40 -6.22
N ALA A 274 -6.08 -5.18 -5.33
CA ALA A 274 -6.04 -6.63 -5.45
C ALA A 274 -7.37 -7.32 -5.05
N THR A 275 -8.19 -6.65 -4.22
CA THR A 275 -9.42 -7.23 -3.67
C THR A 275 -10.66 -6.85 -4.47
N LEU A 276 -10.96 -5.55 -4.54
CA LEU A 276 -12.30 -5.08 -4.95
C LEU A 276 -12.66 -5.40 -6.40
N PRO A 277 -11.75 -5.32 -7.38
CA PRO A 277 -12.10 -5.73 -8.75
C PRO A 277 -12.55 -7.19 -8.84
N VAL A 278 -11.88 -8.07 -8.08
CA VAL A 278 -12.19 -9.51 -8.03
C VAL A 278 -13.52 -9.75 -7.33
N VAL A 279 -13.75 -9.10 -6.18
CA VAL A 279 -15.00 -9.20 -5.41
C VAL A 279 -16.20 -8.73 -6.22
N VAL A 280 -16.12 -7.53 -6.79
CA VAL A 280 -17.23 -6.96 -7.57
C VAL A 280 -17.52 -7.80 -8.80
N TYR A 281 -16.48 -8.26 -9.53
CA TYR A 281 -16.68 -9.16 -10.65
C TYR A 281 -17.39 -10.44 -10.24
N ALA A 282 -16.97 -11.08 -9.15
CA ALA A 282 -17.55 -12.32 -8.66
C ALA A 282 -19.02 -12.13 -8.25
N GLU A 283 -19.34 -11.05 -7.52
CA GLU A 283 -20.70 -10.77 -7.06
C GLU A 283 -21.65 -10.46 -8.24
N ASP A 284 -21.24 -9.59 -9.15
CA ASP A 284 -22.05 -9.22 -10.32
C ASP A 284 -22.29 -10.42 -11.29
N ASN A 285 -21.37 -11.39 -11.31
CA ASN A 285 -21.48 -12.59 -12.16
C ASN A 285 -21.87 -13.85 -11.38
N HIS A 286 -22.38 -13.70 -10.15
CA HIS A 286 -22.92 -14.78 -9.32
C HIS A 286 -21.96 -15.96 -9.13
N LYS A 287 -20.66 -15.68 -8.97
CA LYS A 287 -19.64 -16.69 -8.71
C LYS A 287 -19.75 -17.25 -7.31
N SER A 288 -19.43 -18.52 -7.14
CA SER A 288 -19.41 -19.18 -5.84
C SER A 288 -18.36 -18.59 -4.91
N GLU A 289 -18.52 -18.78 -3.59
CA GLU A 289 -17.54 -18.35 -2.58
C GLU A 289 -16.20 -19.04 -2.78
N GLU A 290 -16.19 -20.30 -3.23
CA GLU A 290 -14.96 -21.02 -3.55
C GLU A 290 -14.23 -20.36 -4.73
N GLU A 291 -14.92 -20.06 -5.84
CA GLU A 291 -14.33 -19.36 -6.99
C GLU A 291 -13.76 -18.00 -6.57
N LEU A 292 -14.50 -17.23 -5.78
CA LEU A 292 -14.04 -15.96 -5.23
C LEU A 292 -12.81 -16.11 -4.35
N THR A 293 -12.80 -17.09 -3.44
CA THR A 293 -11.65 -17.32 -2.54
C THR A 293 -10.40 -17.64 -3.33
N ARG A 294 -10.48 -18.55 -4.30
CA ARG A 294 -9.35 -18.91 -5.18
C ARG A 294 -8.85 -17.71 -6.01
N ALA A 295 -9.77 -16.91 -6.56
CA ALA A 295 -9.46 -15.71 -7.32
C ALA A 295 -8.78 -14.64 -6.46
N LEU A 296 -9.21 -14.46 -5.21
CA LEU A 296 -8.56 -13.54 -4.26
C LEU A 296 -7.15 -14.00 -3.89
N ILE A 297 -6.96 -15.30 -3.62
CA ILE A 297 -5.61 -15.86 -3.39
C ILE A 297 -4.71 -15.62 -4.60
N LEU A 298 -5.19 -15.93 -5.80
CA LEU A 298 -4.44 -15.71 -7.05
C LEU A 298 -4.06 -14.24 -7.21
N SER A 299 -4.99 -13.32 -6.98
CA SER A 299 -4.77 -11.88 -7.07
C SER A 299 -3.74 -11.38 -6.06
N HIS A 300 -3.94 -11.69 -4.77
CA HIS A 300 -3.06 -11.22 -3.70
C HIS A 300 -1.67 -11.83 -3.79
N LEU A 301 -1.56 -13.12 -4.08
CA LEU A 301 -0.27 -13.79 -4.16
C LEU A 301 0.53 -13.38 -5.41
N THR A 302 -0.15 -13.07 -6.54
CA THR A 302 0.51 -12.46 -7.72
C THR A 302 1.09 -11.08 -7.36
N ALA A 303 0.34 -10.24 -6.64
CA ALA A 303 0.84 -8.95 -6.19
C ALA A 303 2.06 -9.09 -5.26
N ILE A 304 2.03 -10.03 -4.31
CA ILE A 304 3.15 -10.35 -3.41
C ILE A 304 4.36 -10.80 -4.23
N TYR A 305 4.17 -11.72 -5.18
CA TYR A 305 5.24 -12.23 -6.04
C TYR A 305 5.96 -11.11 -6.80
N ILE A 306 5.22 -10.24 -7.47
CA ILE A 306 5.81 -9.10 -8.18
C ILE A 306 6.53 -8.17 -7.19
N LYS A 307 5.94 -7.97 -6.00
CA LYS A 307 6.48 -7.07 -4.99
C LYS A 307 7.76 -7.57 -4.34
N GLN A 308 7.95 -8.88 -4.21
CA GLN A 308 9.21 -9.48 -3.73
C GLN A 308 10.41 -9.03 -4.57
N SER A 309 10.26 -8.96 -5.90
CA SER A 309 11.33 -8.52 -6.81
C SER A 309 11.45 -7.00 -6.95
N LEU A 310 10.33 -6.27 -6.79
CA LEU A 310 10.30 -4.80 -6.91
C LEU A 310 10.85 -4.09 -5.66
N GLY A 311 10.69 -4.70 -4.49
CA GLY A 311 10.97 -4.09 -3.19
C GLY A 311 9.78 -3.28 -2.65
N ARG A 312 9.83 -2.93 -1.34
CA ARG A 312 8.70 -2.28 -0.65
C ARG A 312 8.40 -0.88 -1.16
N LEU A 313 9.42 -0.08 -1.46
CA LEU A 313 9.29 1.29 -1.94
C LEU A 313 9.99 1.46 -3.30
N SER A 314 9.30 2.05 -4.25
CA SER A 314 9.83 2.35 -5.59
C SER A 314 9.06 3.51 -6.23
N ALA A 315 9.62 4.08 -7.29
CA ALA A 315 8.92 5.08 -8.11
C ALA A 315 7.86 4.44 -9.03
N LEU A 316 7.86 3.13 -9.24
CA LEU A 316 6.75 2.45 -9.91
C LEU A 316 5.53 2.41 -8.99
N CYS A 317 4.37 2.82 -9.51
CA CYS A 317 3.15 2.84 -8.72
C CYS A 317 2.72 1.44 -8.29
N GLY A 318 2.49 1.24 -6.97
CA GLY A 318 2.01 -0.03 -6.43
C GLY A 318 0.65 -0.49 -6.99
N CYS A 319 -0.14 0.47 -7.53
CA CYS A 319 -1.36 0.17 -8.24
C CYS A 319 -1.13 -0.75 -9.47
N VAL A 320 -0.01 -0.58 -10.19
CA VAL A 320 0.35 -1.44 -11.33
C VAL A 320 0.48 -2.88 -10.88
N VAL A 321 1.21 -3.11 -9.78
CA VAL A 321 1.44 -4.44 -9.20
C VAL A 321 0.13 -5.11 -8.79
N ALA A 322 -0.68 -4.40 -8.01
CA ALA A 322 -1.92 -4.94 -7.45
C ALA A 322 -3.00 -5.15 -8.52
N ALA A 323 -3.11 -4.23 -9.49
CA ALA A 323 -4.01 -4.38 -10.62
C ALA A 323 -3.62 -5.56 -11.53
N THR A 324 -2.32 -5.87 -11.66
CA THR A 324 -1.88 -7.10 -12.33
C THR A 324 -2.40 -8.33 -11.59
N GLY A 325 -2.37 -8.32 -10.26
CA GLY A 325 -2.97 -9.39 -9.46
C GLY A 325 -4.48 -9.54 -9.72
N SER A 326 -5.24 -8.44 -9.67
CA SER A 326 -6.68 -8.50 -9.92
C SER A 326 -7.03 -8.90 -11.35
N SER A 327 -6.20 -8.56 -12.34
CA SER A 327 -6.34 -9.08 -13.71
C SER A 327 -6.27 -10.61 -13.76
N CYS A 328 -5.34 -11.22 -13.00
CA CYS A 328 -5.25 -12.67 -12.87
C CYS A 328 -6.51 -13.27 -12.23
N GLY A 329 -7.00 -12.65 -11.13
CA GLY A 329 -8.21 -13.10 -10.44
C GLY A 329 -9.45 -13.02 -11.33
N ILE A 330 -9.62 -11.93 -12.08
CA ILE A 330 -10.73 -11.75 -13.01
C ILE A 330 -10.64 -12.78 -14.16
N THR A 331 -9.45 -12.97 -14.74
CA THR A 331 -9.22 -13.98 -15.80
C THR A 331 -9.62 -15.37 -15.31
N TYR A 332 -9.24 -15.74 -14.09
CA TYR A 332 -9.65 -17.01 -13.47
C TYR A 332 -11.18 -17.12 -13.33
N LEU A 333 -11.84 -16.07 -12.81
CA LEU A 333 -13.31 -16.03 -12.66
C LEU A 333 -14.06 -16.09 -14.00
N MET A 334 -13.45 -15.63 -15.09
CA MET A 334 -13.95 -15.80 -16.45
C MET A 334 -13.80 -17.23 -16.98
N GLY A 335 -13.15 -18.13 -16.23
CA GLY A 335 -12.86 -19.51 -16.63
C GLY A 335 -11.51 -19.68 -17.32
N GLY A 336 -10.64 -18.70 -17.22
CA GLY A 336 -9.31 -18.70 -17.85
C GLY A 336 -8.35 -19.70 -17.20
N ASN A 337 -7.53 -20.32 -18.04
CA ASN A 337 -6.47 -21.24 -17.64
C ASN A 337 -5.16 -20.49 -17.33
N TYR A 338 -4.10 -21.23 -16.93
CA TYR A 338 -2.78 -20.66 -16.63
C TYR A 338 -2.20 -19.82 -17.78
N GLN A 339 -2.34 -20.27 -19.02
CA GLN A 339 -1.83 -19.55 -20.18
C GLN A 339 -2.52 -18.18 -20.34
N GLN A 340 -3.83 -18.14 -20.15
CA GLN A 340 -4.61 -16.91 -20.23
C GLN A 340 -4.29 -15.97 -19.04
N VAL A 341 -4.05 -16.51 -17.85
CA VAL A 341 -3.54 -15.71 -16.72
C VAL A 341 -2.17 -15.12 -17.04
N SER A 342 -1.27 -15.87 -17.68
CA SER A 342 0.02 -15.36 -18.14
C SER A 342 -0.12 -14.22 -19.16
N PHE A 343 -1.04 -14.37 -20.11
CA PHE A 343 -1.37 -13.32 -21.08
C PHE A 343 -1.89 -12.06 -20.43
N ALA A 344 -2.76 -12.19 -19.42
CA ALA A 344 -3.26 -11.05 -18.67
C ALA A 344 -2.11 -10.27 -17.99
N VAL A 345 -1.13 -10.97 -17.38
CA VAL A 345 0.05 -10.35 -16.77
C VAL A 345 0.90 -9.61 -17.81
N GLN A 346 1.18 -10.23 -18.96
CA GLN A 346 1.98 -9.62 -20.03
C GLN A 346 1.29 -8.37 -20.58
N ASN A 347 -0.03 -8.41 -20.83
CA ASN A 347 -0.83 -7.27 -21.26
C ASN A 347 -0.78 -6.11 -20.23
N MET A 348 -0.87 -6.43 -18.94
CA MET A 348 -0.75 -5.44 -17.87
C MET A 348 0.62 -4.76 -17.84
N ILE A 349 1.71 -5.55 -17.95
CA ILE A 349 3.08 -5.03 -17.95
C ILE A 349 3.30 -4.10 -19.14
N ALA A 350 2.90 -4.54 -20.35
CA ALA A 350 3.05 -3.74 -21.56
C ALA A 350 2.33 -2.38 -21.47
N ASN A 351 1.18 -2.33 -20.79
CA ASN A 351 0.37 -1.13 -20.70
C ASN A 351 0.81 -0.16 -19.59
N LEU A 352 1.12 -0.67 -18.39
CA LEU A 352 1.22 0.17 -17.18
C LEU A 352 2.63 0.39 -16.63
N THR A 353 3.69 -0.12 -17.26
CA THR A 353 5.08 0.03 -16.77
C THR A 353 5.50 1.49 -16.54
N GLY A 354 4.91 2.43 -17.25
CA GLY A 354 5.21 3.87 -17.14
C GLY A 354 4.44 4.63 -16.04
N MET A 355 3.58 3.98 -15.24
CA MET A 355 2.83 4.67 -14.19
C MET A 355 3.71 4.94 -12.97
N ILE A 356 4.12 6.20 -12.77
CA ILE A 356 4.97 6.59 -11.65
C ILE A 356 4.16 6.85 -10.36
N CYS A 357 4.82 6.65 -9.21
CA CYS A 357 4.33 6.97 -7.89
C CYS A 357 4.90 8.32 -7.42
N ASP A 358 4.02 9.29 -7.21
CA ASP A 358 4.33 10.61 -6.67
C ASP A 358 3.76 10.81 -5.25
N GLY A 359 3.79 9.76 -4.43
CA GLY A 359 3.35 9.76 -3.04
C GLY A 359 1.87 9.42 -2.85
N ALA A 360 1.49 9.11 -1.60
CA ALA A 360 0.11 8.81 -1.24
C ALA A 360 -0.69 10.12 -1.08
N LYS A 361 -1.86 10.18 -1.73
CA LYS A 361 -2.72 11.37 -1.76
C LYS A 361 -4.10 11.04 -2.34
N PRO A 362 -5.12 11.91 -2.18
CA PRO A 362 -6.47 11.65 -2.70
C PRO A 362 -6.51 11.27 -4.19
N SER A 363 -5.67 11.88 -5.04
CA SER A 363 -5.60 11.53 -6.47
C SER A 363 -5.10 10.10 -6.77
N CYS A 364 -4.68 9.32 -5.76
CA CYS A 364 -4.41 7.89 -5.95
C CYS A 364 -5.66 7.12 -6.42
N ALA A 365 -6.87 7.59 -6.09
CA ALA A 365 -8.11 7.01 -6.61
C ALA A 365 -8.14 6.99 -8.15
N LEU A 366 -7.66 8.05 -8.81
CA LEU A 366 -7.54 8.12 -10.27
C LEU A 366 -6.57 7.06 -10.81
N LYS A 367 -5.42 6.87 -10.15
CA LYS A 367 -4.43 5.86 -10.57
C LYS A 367 -4.95 4.44 -10.36
N LEU A 368 -5.67 4.19 -9.26
CA LEU A 368 -6.32 2.89 -9.06
C LEU A 368 -7.36 2.62 -10.15
N THR A 369 -8.19 3.60 -10.49
CA THR A 369 -9.18 3.48 -11.56
C THR A 369 -8.52 3.13 -12.89
N SER A 370 -7.44 3.81 -13.26
CA SER A 370 -6.65 3.49 -14.47
C SER A 370 -6.08 2.08 -14.43
N GLY A 371 -5.50 1.69 -13.29
CA GLY A 371 -4.93 0.35 -13.12
C GLY A 371 -5.96 -0.77 -13.24
N VAL A 372 -7.10 -0.63 -12.54
CA VAL A 372 -8.12 -1.69 -12.55
C VAL A 372 -8.95 -1.70 -13.85
N SER A 373 -9.11 -0.56 -14.53
CA SER A 373 -9.69 -0.57 -15.88
C SER A 373 -8.81 -1.35 -16.87
N THR A 374 -7.50 -1.14 -16.80
CA THR A 374 -6.53 -1.93 -17.58
C THR A 374 -6.55 -3.40 -17.18
N ALA A 375 -6.76 -3.73 -15.89
CA ALA A 375 -6.85 -5.11 -15.43
C ALA A 375 -8.02 -5.86 -16.08
N VAL A 376 -9.19 -5.22 -16.18
CA VAL A 376 -10.37 -5.80 -16.86
C VAL A 376 -10.10 -5.97 -18.35
N LEU A 377 -9.56 -4.95 -19.02
CA LEU A 377 -9.23 -5.03 -20.45
C LEU A 377 -8.20 -6.13 -20.75
N SER A 378 -7.18 -6.25 -19.90
CA SER A 378 -6.16 -7.28 -20.03
C SER A 378 -6.72 -8.69 -19.85
N ALA A 379 -7.66 -8.86 -18.91
CA ALA A 379 -8.36 -10.14 -18.72
C ALA A 379 -9.23 -10.48 -19.93
N ILE A 380 -9.98 -9.53 -20.49
CA ILE A 380 -10.81 -9.74 -21.68
C ILE A 380 -9.95 -10.17 -22.87
N LEU A 381 -8.84 -9.45 -23.14
CA LEU A 381 -7.91 -9.81 -24.22
C LEU A 381 -7.32 -11.21 -24.01
N ALA A 382 -6.94 -11.53 -22.79
CA ALA A 382 -6.38 -12.84 -22.45
C ALA A 382 -7.38 -13.98 -22.68
N MET A 383 -8.67 -13.76 -22.37
CA MET A 383 -9.72 -14.75 -22.65
C MET A 383 -9.92 -15.00 -24.16
N GLU A 384 -9.66 -13.99 -25.00
CA GLU A 384 -9.63 -14.11 -26.46
C GLU A 384 -8.29 -14.67 -26.99
N ASN A 385 -7.40 -15.13 -26.11
CA ASN A 385 -6.04 -15.58 -26.41
C ASN A 385 -5.18 -14.50 -27.13
N LYS A 386 -5.43 -13.24 -26.82
CA LYS A 386 -4.68 -12.10 -27.33
C LYS A 386 -3.70 -11.62 -26.27
N CYS A 387 -2.43 -11.54 -26.66
CA CYS A 387 -1.33 -11.16 -25.78
C CYS A 387 -0.33 -10.28 -26.54
N VAL A 388 0.23 -9.32 -25.82
CA VAL A 388 1.42 -8.58 -26.30
C VAL A 388 2.58 -9.56 -26.38
N THR A 389 3.29 -9.54 -27.52
CA THR A 389 4.30 -10.54 -27.86
C THR A 389 5.70 -10.10 -27.47
N SER A 390 6.66 -11.01 -27.46
CA SER A 390 8.07 -10.74 -27.12
C SER A 390 8.82 -9.83 -28.13
N VAL A 391 8.20 -9.49 -29.25
CA VAL A 391 8.73 -8.47 -30.16
C VAL A 391 8.33 -7.05 -29.77
N GLU A 392 7.53 -6.88 -28.72
CA GLU A 392 6.98 -5.60 -28.28
C GLU A 392 7.56 -5.17 -26.92
N GLY A 393 8.44 -4.16 -26.95
CA GLY A 393 8.92 -3.50 -25.73
C GLY A 393 9.72 -4.42 -24.80
N ILE A 394 9.23 -4.55 -23.53
CA ILE A 394 9.94 -5.28 -22.47
C ILE A 394 9.36 -6.68 -22.21
N ILE A 395 8.41 -7.11 -23.03
CA ILE A 395 7.74 -8.38 -22.88
C ILE A 395 8.64 -9.53 -23.39
N GLU A 396 8.57 -10.65 -22.69
CA GLU A 396 9.28 -11.89 -23.01
C GLU A 396 8.24 -13.01 -23.21
N ASP A 397 8.64 -14.08 -23.90
CA ASP A 397 7.78 -15.27 -24.06
C ASP A 397 7.47 -15.92 -22.69
N ASN A 398 8.45 -15.87 -21.78
CA ASN A 398 8.27 -16.29 -20.40
C ASN A 398 7.74 -15.13 -19.57
N VAL A 399 6.57 -15.30 -18.99
CA VAL A 399 5.91 -14.26 -18.17
C VAL A 399 6.72 -13.84 -16.94
N ASP A 400 7.46 -14.76 -16.31
CA ASP A 400 8.30 -14.44 -15.15
C ASP A 400 9.49 -13.55 -15.53
N LEU A 401 10.01 -13.67 -16.77
CA LEU A 401 11.01 -12.75 -17.31
C LEU A 401 10.40 -11.36 -17.58
N SER A 402 9.18 -11.27 -18.08
CA SER A 402 8.46 -10.01 -18.23
C SER A 402 8.26 -9.32 -16.86
N ILE A 403 7.90 -10.07 -15.83
CA ILE A 403 7.81 -9.55 -14.46
C ILE A 403 9.17 -9.05 -13.95
N ARG A 404 10.26 -9.78 -14.22
CA ARG A 404 11.62 -9.34 -13.87
C ARG A 404 12.02 -8.05 -14.59
N ASN A 405 11.68 -7.90 -15.87
CA ASN A 405 11.94 -6.67 -16.63
C ASN A 405 11.18 -5.47 -16.03
N LEU A 406 9.89 -5.64 -15.71
CA LEU A 406 9.09 -4.63 -14.99
C LEU A 406 9.75 -4.23 -13.67
N THR A 407 10.08 -5.22 -12.83
CA THR A 407 10.60 -4.98 -11.49
C THR A 407 12.02 -4.38 -11.52
N LYS A 408 12.84 -4.73 -12.50
CA LYS A 408 14.15 -4.12 -12.72
C LYS A 408 14.04 -2.64 -13.09
N ILE A 409 13.09 -2.27 -13.96
CA ILE A 409 12.82 -0.87 -14.27
C ILE A 409 12.37 -0.13 -13.00
N GLY A 410 11.42 -0.68 -12.24
CA GLY A 410 10.92 -0.04 -11.04
C GLY A 410 11.92 0.06 -9.90
N SER A 411 12.77 -0.95 -9.67
CA SER A 411 13.72 -0.99 -8.56
C SER A 411 15.05 -0.28 -8.85
N GLN A 412 15.48 -0.27 -10.11
CA GLN A 412 16.78 0.26 -10.54
C GLN A 412 16.64 1.45 -11.48
N GLY A 413 15.83 1.32 -12.55
CA GLY A 413 15.73 2.33 -13.60
C GLY A 413 15.01 3.61 -13.16
N MET A 414 14.15 3.54 -12.14
CA MET A 414 13.36 4.69 -11.68
C MET A 414 13.95 5.42 -10.46
N ASN A 415 15.18 5.14 -10.04
CA ASN A 415 15.77 5.79 -8.86
C ASN A 415 15.94 7.30 -9.05
N GLU A 416 16.40 7.75 -10.23
CA GLU A 416 16.49 9.18 -10.52
C GLU A 416 15.12 9.83 -10.69
N THR A 417 14.15 9.10 -11.25
CA THR A 417 12.74 9.56 -11.29
C THR A 417 12.19 9.80 -9.88
N ASP A 418 12.50 8.93 -8.92
CA ASP A 418 12.04 9.05 -7.54
C ASP A 418 12.61 10.31 -6.85
N LYS A 419 13.90 10.59 -7.06
CA LYS A 419 14.55 11.81 -6.58
C LYS A 419 13.95 13.07 -7.21
N LEU A 420 13.76 13.07 -8.53
CA LEU A 420 13.20 14.21 -9.25
C LEU A 420 11.74 14.49 -8.82
N VAL A 421 10.94 13.45 -8.65
CA VAL A 421 9.57 13.58 -8.14
C VAL A 421 9.55 14.24 -6.75
N LEU A 422 10.43 13.80 -5.85
CA LEU A 422 10.53 14.40 -4.51
C LEU A 422 10.98 15.88 -4.60
N ASP A 423 12.00 16.19 -5.41
CA ASP A 423 12.48 17.55 -5.61
C ASP A 423 11.35 18.49 -6.07
N ILE A 424 10.60 18.07 -7.09
CA ILE A 424 9.42 18.81 -7.56
C ILE A 424 8.39 18.99 -6.44
N MET A 425 8.12 17.94 -5.65
CA MET A 425 7.10 18.00 -4.58
C MET A 425 7.48 18.93 -3.45
N THR A 426 8.77 19.05 -3.13
CA THR A 426 9.28 19.87 -2.03
C THR A 426 9.56 21.33 -2.42
N HIS A 427 9.70 21.61 -3.72
CA HIS A 427 9.99 22.96 -4.24
C HIS A 427 8.85 23.55 -5.06
N LYS A 428 7.62 23.09 -4.84
CA LYS A 428 6.44 23.71 -5.48
C LYS A 428 6.30 25.16 -5.02
N HIS A 429 6.18 26.05 -5.98
CA HIS A 429 5.72 27.41 -5.71
C HIS A 429 4.21 27.36 -5.49
N CYS A 430 3.74 27.68 -4.28
CA CYS A 430 2.34 27.98 -4.04
C CYS A 430 2.17 29.48 -4.34
N ASP A 431 1.66 29.81 -5.54
CA ASP A 431 1.22 31.16 -5.88
C ASP A 431 -0.08 31.49 -5.13
#